data_55baf519bc4986e23e8d0f468f3e70d5
#
_entry.id   55baf519bc4986e23e8d0f468f3e70d5
#
_cell.length_a   1.000
_cell.length_b   1.000
_cell.length_c   1.000
_cell.angle_alpha   90.00
_cell.angle_beta   90.00
_cell.angle_gamma   90.00
#
_symmetry.space_group_name_H-M   'P 1'
#
loop_
_entity.id
_entity.type
_entity.pdbx_description
1 polymer ?
#
loop_
_entity_poly.entity_id
_entity_poly.type
_entity_poly.pdbx_seq_one_letter_code
_entity_poly.pdbx_strand_id
1 'polypeptide(L)'
;MSSTDHSLLSTYREALLEHLFAGEVMRHVWLSGVKRLEVLKPQVDDGGYDLVLETTSVVRHIQLKATFRGSTVRRFTVNTGLARKPSGCVVCLQFDQETLDLGPFYWFGAQPGQPLPELTSFPVAEHTKGNAQGVKALRPNLRTLPLSAFDHVPTIPKLAEKLFGIAAEERGGDV
;
A
#
# COMPACT_ATOMS: atom_id res chain seq x y z
N MET A 1 -15.48 -7.71 16.23
CA MET A 1 -14.36 -8.69 16.31
C MET A 1 -13.49 -8.34 17.50
N SER A 2 -12.98 -9.32 18.25
CA SER A 2 -12.05 -9.04 19.36
C SER A 2 -10.64 -8.73 18.84
N SER A 3 -9.81 -8.02 19.63
CA SER A 3 -8.40 -7.78 19.26
C SER A 3 -7.62 -9.09 19.10
N THR A 4 -8.05 -10.16 19.77
CA THR A 4 -7.49 -11.51 19.68
C THR A 4 -7.75 -12.11 18.29
N ASP A 5 -8.96 -11.93 17.73
CA ASP A 5 -9.30 -12.45 16.39
C ASP A 5 -8.44 -11.78 15.31
N HIS A 6 -8.17 -10.47 15.44
CA HIS A 6 -7.30 -9.73 14.52
C HIS A 6 -5.85 -10.23 14.52
N SER A 7 -5.36 -10.77 15.63
CA SER A 7 -4.02 -11.34 15.72
C SER A 7 -3.96 -12.78 15.17
N LEU A 8 -4.93 -13.61 15.56
CA LEU A 8 -4.98 -15.02 15.15
C LEU A 8 -5.26 -15.20 13.65
N LEU A 9 -6.07 -14.31 13.08
CA LEU A 9 -6.48 -14.35 11.67
C LEU A 9 -5.75 -13.31 10.82
N SER A 10 -4.53 -12.91 11.20
CA SER A 10 -3.79 -11.83 10.51
C SER A 10 -3.63 -12.06 9.01
N THR A 11 -3.24 -13.27 8.60
CA THR A 11 -3.06 -13.61 7.18
C THR A 11 -4.38 -13.55 6.40
N TYR A 12 -5.47 -14.05 6.98
CA TYR A 12 -6.79 -13.96 6.35
C TYR A 12 -7.26 -12.51 6.23
N ARG A 13 -7.09 -11.74 7.31
CA ARG A 13 -7.42 -10.30 7.30
C ARG A 13 -6.60 -9.53 6.27
N GLU A 14 -5.31 -9.80 6.14
CA GLU A 14 -4.46 -9.17 5.13
C GLU A 14 -4.98 -9.44 3.72
N ALA A 15 -5.31 -10.69 3.40
CA ALA A 15 -5.92 -11.04 2.13
C ALA A 15 -7.28 -10.35 1.92
N LEU A 16 -8.13 -10.29 2.95
CA LEU A 16 -9.41 -9.59 2.89
C LEU A 16 -9.24 -8.09 2.61
N LEU A 17 -8.35 -7.42 3.34
CA LEU A 17 -8.07 -5.99 3.14
C LEU A 17 -7.52 -5.69 1.74
N GLU A 18 -6.71 -6.59 1.19
CA GLU A 18 -6.23 -6.47 -0.19
C GLU A 18 -7.38 -6.58 -1.21
N HIS A 19 -8.32 -7.51 -1.02
CA HIS A 19 -9.50 -7.61 -1.89
C HIS A 19 -10.41 -6.38 -1.77
N LEU A 20 -10.65 -5.89 -0.56
CA LEU A 20 -11.41 -4.66 -0.34
C LEU A 20 -10.73 -3.46 -1.01
N PHE A 21 -9.43 -3.31 -0.83
CA PHE A 21 -8.65 -2.26 -1.47
C PHE A 21 -8.76 -2.31 -3.00
N ALA A 22 -8.52 -3.47 -3.61
CA ALA A 22 -8.65 -3.63 -5.05
C ALA A 22 -10.06 -3.32 -5.53
N GLY A 23 -11.09 -3.82 -4.83
CA GLY A 23 -12.50 -3.58 -5.16
C GLY A 23 -12.89 -2.10 -5.10
N GLU A 24 -12.46 -1.37 -4.06
CA GLU A 24 -12.74 0.06 -3.93
C GLU A 24 -12.03 0.89 -5.00
N VAL A 25 -10.78 0.56 -5.34
CA VAL A 25 -10.07 1.21 -6.44
C VAL A 25 -10.75 0.92 -7.78
N MET A 26 -11.12 -0.36 -8.06
CA MET A 26 -11.84 -0.74 -9.27
C MET A 26 -13.16 0.00 -9.41
N ARG A 27 -13.94 0.05 -8.33
CA ARG A 27 -15.22 0.76 -8.29
C ARG A 27 -15.04 2.24 -8.64
N HIS A 28 -14.06 2.90 -8.02
CA HIS A 28 -13.79 4.31 -8.28
C HIS A 28 -13.35 4.55 -9.73
N VAL A 29 -12.40 3.77 -10.24
CA VAL A 29 -11.88 3.86 -11.60
C VAL A 29 -13.01 3.66 -12.63
N TRP A 30 -13.90 2.69 -12.40
CA TRP A 30 -15.07 2.48 -13.24
C TRP A 30 -16.02 3.69 -13.28
N LEU A 31 -16.30 4.26 -12.10
CA LEU A 31 -17.19 5.43 -11.98
C LEU A 31 -16.57 6.71 -12.55
N SER A 32 -15.25 6.79 -12.61
CA SER A 32 -14.51 7.91 -13.25
C SER A 32 -14.43 7.79 -14.78
N GLY A 33 -15.13 6.83 -15.38
CA GLY A 33 -15.15 6.66 -16.84
C GLY A 33 -14.04 5.78 -17.41
N VAL A 34 -13.03 5.42 -16.65
CA VAL A 34 -12.01 4.43 -17.04
C VAL A 34 -12.62 3.03 -16.89
N LYS A 35 -12.94 2.39 -18.00
CA LYS A 35 -13.75 1.15 -18.01
C LYS A 35 -12.94 -0.14 -17.85
N ARG A 36 -11.63 -0.04 -17.73
CA ARG A 36 -10.75 -1.21 -17.57
C ARG A 36 -9.70 -0.96 -16.51
N LEU A 37 -9.73 -1.79 -15.48
CA LEU A 37 -8.66 -1.94 -14.50
C LEU A 37 -8.43 -3.43 -14.29
N GLU A 38 -7.23 -3.90 -14.60
CA GLU A 38 -6.81 -5.26 -14.31
C GLU A 38 -6.09 -5.30 -12.96
N VAL A 39 -6.36 -6.37 -12.21
CA VAL A 39 -5.73 -6.65 -10.92
C VAL A 39 -4.97 -7.96 -11.05
N LEU A 40 -3.66 -7.92 -10.90
CA LEU A 40 -2.79 -9.09 -11.02
C LEU A 40 -2.05 -9.29 -9.69
N LYS A 41 -1.81 -10.54 -9.35
CA LYS A 41 -1.03 -10.93 -8.18
C LYS A 41 0.22 -11.68 -8.58
N PRO A 42 1.38 -11.44 -7.92
CA PRO A 42 2.55 -12.28 -8.12
C PRO A 42 2.27 -13.68 -7.56
N GLN A 43 2.77 -14.70 -8.24
CA GLN A 43 2.70 -16.07 -7.72
C GLN A 43 3.71 -16.30 -6.58
N VAL A 44 4.77 -15.49 -6.53
CA VAL A 44 5.83 -15.57 -5.53
C VAL A 44 6.14 -14.15 -5.05
N ASP A 45 6.17 -13.96 -3.74
CA ASP A 45 6.52 -12.67 -3.10
C ASP A 45 8.04 -12.46 -3.04
N ASP A 46 8.68 -12.33 -4.19
CA ASP A 46 10.10 -11.99 -4.29
C ASP A 46 10.36 -10.61 -4.91
N GLY A 47 9.35 -10.07 -5.60
CA GLY A 47 9.42 -8.80 -6.32
C GLY A 47 9.24 -7.58 -5.46
N GLY A 48 8.82 -7.73 -4.21
CA GLY A 48 8.56 -6.64 -3.27
C GLY A 48 7.27 -5.88 -3.52
N TYR A 49 6.32 -6.48 -4.22
CA TYR A 49 4.96 -5.95 -4.42
C TYR A 49 3.93 -7.05 -4.18
N ASP A 50 2.76 -6.66 -3.71
CA ASP A 50 1.67 -7.57 -3.36
C ASP A 50 0.65 -7.67 -4.51
N LEU A 51 0.47 -6.59 -5.29
CA LEU A 51 -0.41 -6.56 -6.46
C LEU A 51 0.09 -5.60 -7.55
N VAL A 52 -0.41 -5.84 -8.76
CA VAL A 52 -0.26 -4.95 -9.90
C VAL A 52 -1.65 -4.47 -10.30
N LEU A 53 -1.79 -3.17 -10.44
CA LEU A 53 -2.98 -2.53 -11.01
C LEU A 53 -2.63 -1.96 -12.37
N GLU A 54 -3.38 -2.34 -13.41
CA GLU A 54 -3.14 -1.92 -14.78
C GLU A 54 -4.40 -1.32 -15.39
N THR A 55 -4.29 -0.06 -15.81
CA THR A 55 -5.24 0.59 -16.72
C THR A 55 -4.74 0.51 -18.15
N THR A 56 -5.46 1.08 -19.11
CA THR A 56 -5.03 1.12 -20.53
C THR A 56 -3.67 1.79 -20.73
N SER A 57 -3.29 2.72 -19.84
CA SER A 57 -2.11 3.59 -20.01
C SER A 57 -1.11 3.54 -18.86
N VAL A 58 -1.48 2.98 -17.71
CA VAL A 58 -0.66 3.00 -16.49
C VAL A 58 -0.63 1.64 -15.84
N VAL A 59 0.58 1.16 -15.54
CA VAL A 59 0.83 -0.02 -14.71
C VAL A 59 1.38 0.45 -13.37
N ARG A 60 0.90 -0.09 -12.26
CA ARG A 60 1.39 0.15 -10.90
C ARG A 60 1.73 -1.14 -10.18
N HIS A 61 2.99 -1.27 -9.75
CA HIS A 61 3.40 -2.34 -8.82
C HIS A 61 3.27 -1.80 -7.40
N ILE A 62 2.39 -2.40 -6.61
CA ILE A 62 2.02 -1.86 -5.29
C ILE A 62 2.51 -2.80 -4.20
N GLN A 63 3.30 -2.28 -3.27
CA GLN A 63 3.48 -2.90 -1.97
C GLN A 63 2.42 -2.35 -1.02
N LEU A 64 1.54 -3.23 -0.54
CA LEU A 64 0.46 -2.87 0.36
C LEU A 64 0.87 -3.11 1.81
N LYS A 65 0.58 -2.15 2.68
CA LYS A 65 0.73 -2.25 4.12
C LYS A 65 -0.59 -1.88 4.76
N ALA A 66 -0.93 -2.54 5.86
CA ALA A 66 -2.18 -2.26 6.56
C ALA A 66 -1.93 -2.02 8.05
N THR A 67 -2.62 -1.02 8.59
CA THR A 67 -2.74 -0.78 10.03
C THR A 67 -4.16 -0.40 10.37
N PHE A 68 -4.58 -0.60 11.61
CA PHE A 68 -5.89 -0.11 12.06
C PHE A 68 -5.85 1.40 12.39
N ARG A 69 -6.99 2.06 12.31
CA ARG A 69 -7.16 3.47 12.72
C ARG A 69 -6.79 3.63 14.19
N GLY A 70 -5.99 4.65 14.50
CA GLY A 70 -5.46 4.84 15.87
C GLY A 70 -4.20 4.02 16.20
N SER A 71 -3.67 3.24 15.26
CA SER A 71 -2.41 2.52 15.43
C SER A 71 -1.25 3.47 15.73
N THR A 72 -0.35 3.04 16.62
CA THR A 72 0.89 3.75 16.96
C THR A 72 2.04 3.46 16.01
N VAL A 73 1.83 2.65 14.97
CA VAL A 73 2.85 2.35 13.95
C VAL A 73 3.26 3.64 13.25
N ARG A 74 4.56 3.93 13.24
CA ARG A 74 5.14 5.13 12.63
C ARG A 74 6.25 4.81 11.64
N ARG A 75 6.47 3.53 11.35
CA ARG A 75 7.50 3.07 10.42
C ARG A 75 7.00 1.86 9.66
N PHE A 76 7.35 1.79 8.38
CA PHE A 76 7.02 0.68 7.50
C PHE A 76 8.27 0.11 6.84
N THR A 77 8.28 -1.19 6.70
CA THR A 77 9.37 -1.88 6.00
C THR A 77 9.01 -2.05 4.53
N VAL A 78 9.87 -1.53 3.66
CA VAL A 78 9.71 -1.54 2.19
C VAL A 78 10.79 -2.41 1.55
N ASN A 79 10.40 -3.26 0.60
CA ASN A 79 11.32 -4.12 -0.14
C ASN A 79 12.02 -3.32 -1.25
N THR A 80 13.35 -3.37 -1.29
CA THR A 80 14.15 -2.66 -2.32
C THR A 80 13.91 -3.22 -3.74
N GLY A 81 13.41 -4.44 -3.86
CA GLY A 81 12.99 -5.03 -5.13
C GLY A 81 11.95 -4.21 -5.87
N LEU A 82 11.07 -3.50 -5.12
CA LEU A 82 10.05 -2.64 -5.66
C LEU A 82 10.62 -1.47 -6.49
N ALA A 83 11.80 -0.96 -6.13
CA ALA A 83 12.46 0.12 -6.88
C ALA A 83 12.90 -0.30 -8.30
N ARG A 84 12.99 -1.61 -8.58
CA ARG A 84 13.29 -2.14 -9.92
C ARG A 84 12.03 -2.39 -10.77
N LYS A 85 10.85 -2.19 -10.19
CA LYS A 85 9.58 -2.40 -10.90
C LYS A 85 9.11 -1.10 -11.55
N PRO A 86 8.56 -1.16 -12.77
CA PRO A 86 7.94 0.00 -13.39
C PRO A 86 6.84 0.58 -12.51
N SER A 87 6.87 1.89 -12.28
CA SER A 87 5.88 2.59 -11.45
C SER A 87 5.63 1.95 -10.08
N GLY A 88 6.68 1.48 -9.41
CA GLY A 88 6.61 0.94 -8.07
C GLY A 88 6.08 1.98 -7.07
N CYS A 89 5.27 1.54 -6.11
CA CYS A 89 4.75 2.40 -5.05
C CYS A 89 4.39 1.62 -3.80
N VAL A 90 4.32 2.31 -2.66
CA VAL A 90 3.86 1.74 -1.39
C VAL A 90 2.58 2.45 -0.98
N VAL A 91 1.56 1.68 -0.67
CA VAL A 91 0.31 2.16 -0.10
C VAL A 91 0.17 1.58 1.30
N CYS A 92 0.17 2.46 2.31
CA CYS A 92 -0.18 2.05 3.66
C CYS A 92 -1.63 2.45 3.89
N LEU A 93 -2.53 1.48 3.99
CA LEU A 93 -3.93 1.72 4.29
C LEU A 93 -4.19 1.64 5.79
N GLN A 94 -5.03 2.52 6.28
CA GLN A 94 -5.66 2.34 7.58
C GLN A 94 -7.05 1.72 7.39
N PHE A 95 -7.49 0.92 8.33
CA PHE A 95 -8.81 0.34 8.32
C PHE A 95 -9.48 0.46 9.69
N ASP A 96 -10.79 0.52 9.69
CA ASP A 96 -11.58 0.39 10.90
C ASP A 96 -11.67 -1.09 11.33
N GLN A 97 -11.46 -1.40 12.60
CA GLN A 97 -11.43 -2.78 13.08
C GLN A 97 -12.81 -3.44 13.15
N GLU A 98 -13.88 -2.65 13.22
CA GLU A 98 -15.24 -3.16 13.34
C GLU A 98 -15.92 -3.27 11.98
N THR A 99 -15.76 -2.25 11.12
CA THR A 99 -16.46 -2.15 9.84
C THR A 99 -15.59 -2.58 8.66
N LEU A 100 -14.26 -2.61 8.83
CA LEU A 100 -13.24 -2.79 7.79
C LEU A 100 -13.24 -1.67 6.73
N ASP A 101 -13.87 -0.53 7.01
CA ASP A 101 -13.80 0.64 6.15
C ASP A 101 -12.36 1.12 5.97
N LEU A 102 -11.97 1.30 4.71
CA LEU A 102 -10.61 1.67 4.34
C LEU A 102 -10.41 3.19 4.37
N GLY A 103 -9.24 3.60 4.81
CA GLY A 103 -8.76 4.98 4.83
C GLY A 103 -8.62 5.55 6.25
N PRO A 104 -7.84 6.61 6.38
CA PRO A 104 -7.02 7.24 5.35
C PRO A 104 -5.89 6.35 4.86
N PHE A 105 -5.20 6.79 3.80
CA PHE A 105 -4.07 6.11 3.19
C PHE A 105 -2.80 6.94 3.34
N TYR A 106 -1.66 6.30 3.22
CA TYR A 106 -0.36 6.95 3.13
C TYR A 106 0.36 6.41 1.91
N TRP A 107 0.87 7.32 1.09
CA TRP A 107 1.44 7.06 -0.21
C TRP A 107 2.95 7.34 -0.22
N PHE A 108 3.72 6.40 -0.73
CA PHE A 108 5.11 6.62 -1.08
C PHE A 108 5.35 6.11 -2.50
N GLY A 109 5.63 7.03 -3.43
CA GLY A 109 5.77 6.72 -4.84
C GLY A 109 5.99 8.00 -5.66
N ALA A 110 6.10 7.83 -6.97
CA ALA A 110 6.23 8.92 -7.93
C ALA A 110 5.02 8.98 -8.88
N GLN A 111 5.03 9.90 -9.82
CA GLN A 111 4.01 10.02 -10.86
C GLN A 111 3.89 8.71 -11.65
N PRO A 112 2.73 8.43 -12.29
CA PRO A 112 2.58 7.28 -13.18
C PRO A 112 3.72 7.19 -14.20
N GLY A 113 4.27 5.98 -14.38
CA GLY A 113 5.40 5.75 -15.30
C GLY A 113 6.77 6.06 -14.73
N GLN A 114 6.86 6.75 -13.59
CA GLN A 114 8.14 7.06 -12.95
C GLN A 114 8.56 5.98 -11.95
N PRO A 115 9.87 5.75 -11.75
CA PRO A 115 10.36 4.80 -10.77
C PRO A 115 10.01 5.23 -9.33
N LEU A 116 10.02 4.26 -8.42
CA LEU A 116 9.92 4.54 -6.99
C LEU A 116 11.02 5.53 -6.56
N PRO A 117 10.73 6.50 -5.68
CA PRO A 117 11.75 7.35 -5.09
C PRO A 117 12.85 6.53 -4.41
N GLU A 118 14.05 7.10 -4.38
CA GLU A 118 15.25 6.41 -3.91
C GLU A 118 15.12 5.94 -2.44
N LEU A 119 15.48 4.68 -2.21
CA LEU A 119 15.38 4.05 -0.88
C LEU A 119 16.71 4.01 -0.11
N THR A 120 17.83 4.36 -0.74
CA THR A 120 19.18 4.20 -0.16
C THR A 120 19.42 5.10 1.04
N SER A 121 18.75 6.24 1.11
CA SER A 121 18.81 7.17 2.26
C SER A 121 18.15 6.64 3.54
N PHE A 122 17.30 5.61 3.42
CA PHE A 122 16.62 5.03 4.56
C PHE A 122 17.41 3.87 5.17
N PRO A 123 17.33 3.69 6.51
CA PRO A 123 18.08 2.65 7.20
C PRO A 123 17.66 1.25 6.76
N VAL A 124 18.62 0.34 6.72
CA VAL A 124 18.36 -1.09 6.51
C VAL A 124 17.48 -1.61 7.65
N ALA A 125 16.48 -2.40 7.32
CA ALA A 125 15.62 -3.00 8.32
C ALA A 125 16.36 -4.10 9.11
N GLU A 126 15.97 -4.26 10.36
CA GLU A 126 16.47 -5.31 11.24
C GLU A 126 15.40 -6.38 11.49
N HIS A 127 15.82 -7.58 11.83
CA HIS A 127 14.91 -8.60 12.33
C HIS A 127 14.26 -8.15 13.65
N THR A 128 13.01 -8.53 13.86
CA THR A 128 12.28 -8.20 15.11
C THR A 128 12.85 -8.89 16.33
N LYS A 129 13.37 -10.12 16.14
CA LYS A 129 13.99 -10.92 17.21
C LYS A 129 15.51 -10.87 17.08
N GLY A 130 16.20 -10.65 18.20
CA GLY A 130 17.65 -10.83 18.29
C GLY A 130 18.04 -12.30 18.37
N ASN A 131 19.32 -12.58 18.11
CA ASN A 131 19.95 -13.88 18.39
C ASN A 131 20.09 -14.10 19.93
N ALA A 132 20.73 -15.20 20.33
CA ALA A 132 20.97 -15.51 21.75
C ALA A 132 21.75 -14.42 22.51
N GLN A 133 22.50 -13.56 21.80
CA GLN A 133 23.26 -12.43 22.34
C GLN A 133 22.46 -11.11 22.24
N GLY A 134 21.21 -11.13 21.81
CA GLY A 134 20.35 -9.94 21.65
C GLY A 134 20.64 -9.13 20.39
N VAL A 135 21.58 -9.55 19.54
CA VAL A 135 21.93 -8.85 18.30
C VAL A 135 20.89 -9.14 17.21
N LYS A 136 20.34 -8.09 16.62
CA LYS A 136 19.38 -8.19 15.51
C LYS A 136 20.13 -8.24 14.17
N ALA A 137 19.87 -9.28 13.39
CA ALA A 137 20.43 -9.40 12.06
C ALA A 137 19.78 -8.38 11.10
N LEU A 138 20.58 -7.83 10.20
CA LEU A 138 20.12 -6.91 9.16
C LEU A 138 19.38 -7.67 8.06
N ARG A 139 18.41 -7.00 7.46
CA ARG A 139 17.64 -7.46 6.29
C ARG A 139 18.00 -6.57 5.09
N PRO A 140 19.08 -6.89 4.34
CA PRO A 140 19.69 -5.97 3.36
C PRO A 140 18.75 -5.54 2.23
N ASN A 141 17.76 -6.38 1.91
CA ASN A 141 16.76 -6.11 0.87
C ASN A 141 15.56 -5.30 1.38
N LEU A 142 15.60 -4.82 2.62
CA LEU A 142 14.50 -4.06 3.21
C LEU A 142 15.00 -2.73 3.76
N ARG A 143 14.16 -1.71 3.62
CA ARG A 143 14.40 -0.37 4.22
C ARG A 143 13.26 -0.02 5.17
N THR A 144 13.59 0.68 6.24
CA THR A 144 12.61 1.17 7.21
C THR A 144 12.32 2.63 6.94
N LEU A 145 11.12 2.92 6.44
CA LEU A 145 10.66 4.27 6.12
C LEU A 145 9.80 4.81 7.27
N PRO A 146 10.08 6.02 7.77
CA PRO A 146 9.18 6.67 8.72
C PRO A 146 7.87 7.09 8.03
N LEU A 147 6.77 7.15 8.78
CA LEU A 147 5.47 7.60 8.25
C LEU A 147 5.53 9.01 7.65
N SER A 148 6.43 9.86 8.15
CA SER A 148 6.67 11.21 7.63
C SER A 148 7.26 11.25 6.20
N ALA A 149 7.74 10.13 5.69
CA ALA A 149 8.17 10.00 4.29
C ALA A 149 7.01 9.76 3.32
N PHE A 150 5.82 9.55 3.84
CA PHE A 150 4.62 9.26 3.06
C PHE A 150 3.71 10.47 2.98
N ASP A 151 3.11 10.69 1.82
CA ASP A 151 2.02 11.65 1.66
C ASP A 151 0.74 11.11 2.32
N HIS A 152 0.06 11.93 3.10
CA HIS A 152 -1.27 11.59 3.61
C HIS A 152 -2.32 11.74 2.51
N VAL A 153 -3.10 10.68 2.28
CA VAL A 153 -4.13 10.61 1.24
C VAL A 153 -5.46 10.24 1.87
N PRO A 154 -6.43 11.14 1.96
CA PRO A 154 -7.62 10.93 2.79
C PRO A 154 -8.61 9.91 2.22
N THR A 155 -8.69 9.76 0.89
CA THR A 155 -9.77 9.00 0.23
C THR A 155 -9.27 8.20 -0.97
N ILE A 156 -10.05 7.20 -1.40
CA ILE A 156 -9.82 6.43 -2.63
C ILE A 156 -9.74 7.33 -3.88
N PRO A 157 -10.62 8.32 -4.10
CA PRO A 157 -10.45 9.25 -5.23
C PRO A 157 -9.09 9.93 -5.26
N LYS A 158 -8.64 10.46 -4.12
CA LYS A 158 -7.30 11.09 -4.03
C LYS A 158 -6.16 10.08 -4.20
N LEU A 159 -6.35 8.84 -3.80
CA LEU A 159 -5.39 7.79 -4.05
C LEU A 159 -5.34 7.41 -5.54
N ALA A 160 -6.49 7.37 -6.21
CA ALA A 160 -6.55 7.09 -7.65
C ALA A 160 -5.84 8.18 -8.49
N GLU A 161 -5.86 9.45 -8.05
CA GLU A 161 -5.04 10.51 -8.64
C GLU A 161 -3.54 10.16 -8.55
N LYS A 162 -3.08 9.72 -7.39
CA LYS A 162 -1.67 9.30 -7.19
C LYS A 162 -1.32 8.04 -8.01
N LEU A 163 -2.24 7.09 -8.07
CA LEU A 163 -2.03 5.83 -8.78
C LEU A 163 -2.02 6.03 -10.31
N PHE A 164 -2.97 6.76 -10.86
CA PHE A 164 -3.26 6.73 -12.29
C PHE A 164 -3.31 8.12 -12.96
N GLY A 165 -3.23 9.21 -12.18
CA GLY A 165 -3.46 10.56 -12.69
C GLY A 165 -4.93 10.84 -13.03
N ILE A 166 -5.86 10.03 -12.55
CA ILE A 166 -7.29 10.21 -12.75
C ILE A 166 -7.75 11.29 -11.78
N ALA A 167 -8.22 12.43 -12.32
CA ALA A 167 -8.75 13.51 -11.50
C ALA A 167 -9.93 13.01 -10.64
N ALA A 168 -9.96 13.41 -9.36
CA ALA A 168 -11.15 13.22 -8.55
C ALA A 168 -12.22 14.19 -9.07
N GLU A 169 -13.23 13.69 -9.79
CA GLU A 169 -14.43 14.49 -10.02
C GLU A 169 -15.07 14.77 -8.66
N GLU A 170 -15.01 16.02 -8.23
CA GLU A 170 -15.89 16.50 -7.18
C GLU A 170 -17.32 16.40 -7.73
N ARG A 171 -18.04 15.37 -7.35
CA ARG A 171 -19.49 15.35 -7.59
C ARG A 171 -20.05 16.52 -6.77
N GLY A 172 -20.22 17.65 -7.44
CA GLY A 172 -21.03 18.74 -6.91
C GLY A 172 -22.34 18.15 -6.48
N GLY A 173 -22.63 18.23 -5.18
CA GLY A 173 -23.92 17.90 -4.65
C GLY A 173 -24.91 18.94 -5.14
N ASP A 174 -25.58 18.65 -6.25
CA ASP A 174 -26.84 19.28 -6.56
C ASP A 174 -27.95 18.39 -5.97
N VAL A 175 -28.51 18.86 -4.91
CA VAL A 175 -29.79 18.41 -4.32
C VAL A 175 -30.90 19.18 -4.98
#